data_24d7af08e2b97bf5686280af3956baba
#
_entry.id   24d7af08e2b97bf5686280af3956baba
#
_cell.length_a   1.000
_cell.length_b   1.000
_cell.length_c   1.000
_cell.angle_alpha   90.00
_cell.angle_beta   90.00
_cell.angle_gamma   90.00
#
_symmetry.space_group_name_H-M   'P 1'
#
loop_
_entity.id
_entity.type
_entity.pdbx_description
1 polymer ?
#
loop_
_entity_poly.entity_id
_entity_poly.type
_entity_poly.pdbx_seq_one_letter_code
_entity_poly.pdbx_strand_id
1 'polypeptide(L)'
;MSEIKVVVIEDHNLTRMGLRAALQAEAEIKIVGEAANANDGLQLLKTLKPDVATIDIGLPGMDGIELTRKYRQLQQGSEEYTTKLLILTMQNSEDAVLAAFGAGADSYCMKDIESDKLIDAVKTTYTGSPWIDPAIADIVLRQVRQDDVTGGTSSKRVIIEGLDTEVEKTIETFPLTQREKEVLELIVAGCDNAEIAKRLFLTVGTVKTHVRGILSKLCVADRTQAAVRALRAGLVH
;
A
#
# COMPACT_ATOMS: atom_id res chain seq x y z
N MET A 1 -17.20 15.48 -8.50
CA MET A 1 -16.10 14.58 -8.09
C MET A 1 -16.38 13.23 -8.73
N SER A 2 -15.40 12.51 -9.24
CA SER A 2 -15.62 11.17 -9.82
C SER A 2 -15.87 10.18 -8.69
N GLU A 3 -16.92 9.35 -8.78
CA GLU A 3 -17.17 8.25 -7.86
C GLU A 3 -16.05 7.20 -7.98
N ILE A 4 -15.50 6.74 -6.87
CA ILE A 4 -14.54 5.62 -6.80
C ILE A 4 -15.34 4.31 -6.84
N LYS A 5 -15.21 3.56 -7.91
CA LYS A 5 -15.88 2.26 -8.08
C LYS A 5 -15.11 1.17 -7.35
N VAL A 6 -15.75 0.52 -6.40
CA VAL A 6 -15.13 -0.51 -5.57
C VAL A 6 -15.83 -1.86 -5.74
N VAL A 7 -15.05 -2.93 -5.84
CA VAL A 7 -15.50 -4.32 -5.73
C VAL A 7 -15.00 -4.89 -4.39
N VAL A 8 -15.88 -5.57 -3.66
CA VAL A 8 -15.56 -6.24 -2.39
C VAL A 8 -15.53 -7.75 -2.61
N ILE A 9 -14.39 -8.40 -2.31
CA ILE A 9 -14.19 -9.85 -2.44
C ILE A 9 -13.88 -10.43 -1.06
N GLU A 10 -14.87 -11.06 -0.45
CA GLU A 10 -14.89 -11.50 0.94
C GLU A 10 -15.85 -12.68 1.08
N ASP A 11 -15.39 -13.83 1.59
CA ASP A 11 -16.22 -15.02 1.70
C ASP A 11 -17.20 -14.96 2.89
N HIS A 12 -16.80 -14.31 3.98
CA HIS A 12 -17.61 -14.22 5.18
C HIS A 12 -18.73 -13.18 5.03
N ASN A 13 -19.98 -13.63 4.99
CA ASN A 13 -21.14 -12.79 4.66
C ASN A 13 -21.31 -11.57 5.58
N LEU A 14 -21.16 -11.72 6.91
CA LEU A 14 -21.30 -10.61 7.85
C LEU A 14 -20.19 -9.56 7.66
N THR A 15 -18.96 -10.00 7.43
CA THR A 15 -17.82 -9.12 7.14
C THR A 15 -18.07 -8.36 5.85
N ARG A 16 -18.49 -9.03 4.78
CA ARG A 16 -18.81 -8.41 3.50
C ARG A 16 -19.91 -7.36 3.62
N MET A 17 -20.99 -7.66 4.38
CA MET A 17 -22.05 -6.69 4.67
C MET A 17 -21.54 -5.49 5.46
N GLY A 18 -20.67 -5.70 6.45
CA GLY A 18 -20.04 -4.63 7.24
C GLY A 18 -19.16 -3.73 6.39
N LEU A 19 -18.28 -4.32 5.56
CA LEU A 19 -17.42 -3.58 4.64
C LEU A 19 -18.24 -2.74 3.65
N ARG A 20 -19.29 -3.33 3.08
CA ARG A 20 -20.22 -2.60 2.22
C ARG A 20 -20.84 -1.41 2.94
N ALA A 21 -21.39 -1.62 4.14
CA ALA A 21 -22.04 -0.56 4.89
C ALA A 21 -21.05 0.58 5.23
N ALA A 22 -19.83 0.24 5.67
CA ALA A 22 -18.79 1.20 6.00
C ALA A 22 -18.38 2.03 4.77
N LEU A 23 -18.12 1.38 3.64
CA LEU A 23 -17.68 2.05 2.41
C LEU A 23 -18.80 2.87 1.75
N GLN A 24 -20.04 2.40 1.78
CA GLN A 24 -21.20 3.15 1.24
C GLN A 24 -21.60 4.36 2.08
N ALA A 25 -21.13 4.49 3.32
CA ALA A 25 -21.31 5.70 4.11
C ALA A 25 -20.57 6.91 3.52
N GLU A 26 -19.55 6.69 2.71
CA GLU A 26 -18.78 7.73 2.03
C GLU A 26 -19.37 8.02 0.64
N ALA A 27 -19.79 9.24 0.40
CA ALA A 27 -20.48 9.66 -0.83
C ALA A 27 -19.62 9.52 -2.11
N GLU A 28 -18.29 9.54 -1.96
CA GLU A 28 -17.35 9.39 -3.07
C GLU A 28 -17.10 7.92 -3.46
N ILE A 29 -17.58 6.93 -2.67
CA ILE A 29 -17.35 5.51 -2.90
C ILE A 29 -18.65 4.83 -3.35
N LYS A 30 -18.55 4.07 -4.44
CA LYS A 30 -19.64 3.26 -4.98
C LYS A 30 -19.24 1.80 -5.08
N ILE A 31 -19.92 0.94 -4.32
CA ILE A 31 -19.77 -0.50 -4.48
C ILE A 31 -20.48 -0.94 -5.77
N VAL A 32 -19.71 -1.42 -6.73
CA VAL A 32 -20.21 -1.86 -8.05
C VAL A 32 -20.35 -3.37 -8.16
N GLY A 33 -19.77 -4.14 -7.22
CA GLY A 33 -19.88 -5.59 -7.19
C GLY A 33 -19.37 -6.18 -5.88
N GLU A 34 -19.87 -7.39 -5.56
CA GLU A 34 -19.47 -8.18 -4.40
C GLU A 34 -19.29 -9.64 -4.82
N ALA A 35 -18.27 -10.31 -4.31
CA ALA A 35 -18.02 -11.72 -4.54
C ALA A 35 -17.69 -12.46 -3.22
N ALA A 36 -18.11 -13.72 -3.12
CA ALA A 36 -17.83 -14.58 -1.98
C ALA A 36 -16.69 -15.58 -2.22
N ASN A 37 -16.07 -15.54 -3.38
CA ASN A 37 -14.92 -16.37 -3.75
C ASN A 37 -14.08 -15.70 -4.83
N ALA A 38 -12.87 -16.19 -5.01
CA ALA A 38 -11.91 -15.59 -5.92
C ALA A 38 -12.29 -15.72 -7.41
N ASN A 39 -12.97 -16.79 -7.82
CA ASN A 39 -13.34 -16.96 -9.23
C ASN A 39 -14.39 -15.93 -9.67
N ASP A 40 -15.44 -15.73 -8.86
CA ASP A 40 -16.45 -14.70 -9.09
C ASP A 40 -15.80 -13.30 -8.98
N GLY A 41 -14.93 -13.10 -8.00
CA GLY A 41 -14.14 -11.88 -7.86
C GLY A 41 -13.34 -11.54 -9.11
N LEU A 42 -12.58 -12.49 -9.64
CA LEU A 42 -11.80 -12.30 -10.88
C LEU A 42 -12.70 -11.95 -12.07
N GLN A 43 -13.88 -12.57 -12.15
CA GLN A 43 -14.86 -12.27 -13.20
C GLN A 43 -15.39 -10.83 -13.07
N LEU A 44 -15.72 -10.38 -11.84
CA LEU A 44 -16.15 -9.01 -11.60
C LEU A 44 -15.05 -7.99 -11.94
N LEU A 45 -13.80 -8.25 -11.60
CA LEU A 45 -12.67 -7.39 -11.95
C LEU A 45 -12.52 -7.21 -13.45
N LYS A 46 -12.72 -8.29 -14.24
CA LYS A 46 -12.65 -8.26 -15.71
C LYS A 46 -13.82 -7.50 -16.34
N THR A 47 -15.03 -7.69 -15.79
CA THR A 47 -16.26 -7.17 -16.43
C THR A 47 -16.61 -5.76 -16.00
N LEU A 48 -16.41 -5.43 -14.71
CA LEU A 48 -16.78 -4.13 -14.15
C LEU A 48 -15.65 -3.12 -14.17
N LYS A 49 -14.40 -3.60 -14.24
CA LYS A 49 -13.18 -2.76 -14.25
C LYS A 49 -13.24 -1.68 -13.16
N PRO A 50 -13.38 -2.06 -11.88
CA PRO A 50 -13.47 -1.11 -10.79
C PRO A 50 -12.16 -0.35 -10.63
N ASP A 51 -12.21 0.79 -9.95
CA ASP A 51 -11.01 1.57 -9.63
C ASP A 51 -10.18 0.86 -8.53
N VAL A 52 -10.87 0.31 -7.52
CA VAL A 52 -10.25 -0.41 -6.40
C VAL A 52 -10.99 -1.73 -6.15
N ALA A 53 -10.25 -2.77 -5.81
CA ALA A 53 -10.80 -4.01 -5.27
C ALA A 53 -10.26 -4.27 -3.87
N THR A 54 -11.14 -4.49 -2.89
CA THR A 54 -10.76 -5.06 -1.59
C THR A 54 -10.80 -6.58 -1.67
N ILE A 55 -9.74 -7.25 -1.24
CA ILE A 55 -9.58 -8.71 -1.42
C ILE A 55 -9.18 -9.33 -0.09
N ASP A 56 -10.01 -10.25 0.42
CA ASP A 56 -9.57 -11.12 1.53
C ASP A 56 -8.60 -12.19 1.04
N ILE A 57 -7.61 -12.52 1.87
CA ILE A 57 -6.69 -13.65 1.60
C ILE A 57 -7.41 -14.97 1.79
N GLY A 58 -8.26 -15.10 2.83
CA GLY A 58 -8.88 -16.34 3.27
C GLY A 58 -10.00 -16.90 2.39
N LEU A 59 -10.00 -16.62 1.09
CA LEU A 59 -11.06 -17.08 0.18
C LEU A 59 -11.03 -18.60 -0.04
N PRO A 60 -12.19 -19.25 -0.21
CA PRO A 60 -12.27 -20.69 -0.43
C PRO A 60 -11.76 -21.09 -1.83
N GLY A 61 -11.01 -22.18 -1.89
CA GLY A 61 -10.48 -22.75 -3.13
C GLY A 61 -9.24 -22.01 -3.61
N MET A 62 -9.41 -20.96 -4.39
CA MET A 62 -8.34 -20.04 -4.77
C MET A 62 -8.27 -18.90 -3.76
N ASP A 63 -7.13 -18.70 -3.11
CA ASP A 63 -6.94 -17.63 -2.13
C ASP A 63 -6.80 -16.23 -2.77
N GLY A 64 -6.84 -15.18 -1.95
CA GLY A 64 -6.76 -13.79 -2.42
C GLY A 64 -5.38 -13.44 -3.00
N ILE A 65 -4.31 -14.11 -2.59
CA ILE A 65 -2.96 -13.90 -3.11
C ILE A 65 -2.86 -14.46 -4.54
N GLU A 66 -3.40 -15.65 -4.76
CA GLU A 66 -3.45 -16.25 -6.10
C GLU A 66 -4.38 -15.44 -7.04
N LEU A 67 -5.52 -14.96 -6.53
CA LEU A 67 -6.39 -14.03 -7.27
C LEU A 67 -5.63 -12.79 -7.71
N THR A 68 -4.91 -12.15 -6.78
CA THR A 68 -4.07 -10.97 -7.04
C THR A 68 -3.07 -11.25 -8.15
N ARG A 69 -2.32 -12.36 -8.06
CA ARG A 69 -1.33 -12.77 -9.07
C ARG A 69 -1.97 -12.98 -10.45
N LYS A 70 -3.11 -13.67 -10.51
CA LYS A 70 -3.84 -13.88 -11.76
C LYS A 70 -4.33 -12.58 -12.39
N TYR A 71 -4.83 -11.66 -11.59
CA TYR A 71 -5.26 -10.36 -12.08
C TYR A 71 -4.08 -9.54 -12.62
N ARG A 72 -2.94 -9.53 -11.93
CA ARG A 72 -1.71 -8.84 -12.40
C ARG A 72 -1.18 -9.42 -13.73
N GLN A 73 -1.27 -10.73 -13.93
CA GLN A 73 -0.93 -11.34 -15.22
C GLN A 73 -1.81 -10.83 -16.36
N LEU A 74 -3.08 -10.55 -16.11
CA LEU A 74 -3.98 -9.94 -17.11
C LEU A 74 -3.57 -8.50 -17.42
N GLN A 75 -3.16 -7.73 -16.42
CA GLN A 75 -2.69 -6.35 -16.60
C GLN A 75 -1.44 -6.26 -17.47
N GLN A 76 -0.50 -7.17 -17.32
CA GLN A 76 0.71 -7.22 -18.15
C GLN A 76 0.43 -7.42 -19.64
N GLY A 77 -0.74 -7.96 -19.99
CA GLY A 77 -1.17 -8.19 -21.38
C GLY A 77 -2.10 -7.13 -21.94
N SER A 78 -2.57 -6.16 -21.17
CA SER A 78 -3.57 -5.20 -21.60
C SER A 78 -3.64 -3.96 -20.71
N GLU A 79 -3.56 -2.78 -21.31
CA GLU A 79 -3.77 -1.49 -20.62
C GLU A 79 -5.23 -1.29 -20.13
N GLU A 80 -6.11 -2.21 -20.46
CA GLU A 80 -7.53 -2.15 -20.13
C GLU A 80 -7.81 -2.44 -18.63
N TYR A 81 -6.89 -3.13 -17.95
CA TYR A 81 -7.04 -3.54 -16.56
C TYR A 81 -6.20 -2.65 -15.65
N THR A 82 -6.82 -1.66 -15.01
CA THR A 82 -6.14 -0.64 -14.19
C THR A 82 -6.50 -0.71 -12.70
N THR A 83 -7.36 -1.67 -12.30
CA THR A 83 -7.85 -1.80 -10.92
C THR A 83 -6.69 -1.89 -9.92
N LYS A 84 -6.75 -1.09 -8.88
CA LYS A 84 -5.85 -1.16 -7.73
C LYS A 84 -6.33 -2.22 -6.75
N LEU A 85 -5.41 -2.99 -6.19
CA LEU A 85 -5.72 -4.14 -5.33
C LEU A 85 -5.31 -3.84 -3.89
N LEU A 86 -6.30 -3.70 -3.01
CA LEU A 86 -6.15 -3.56 -1.56
C LEU A 86 -6.43 -4.91 -0.90
N ILE A 87 -5.42 -5.54 -0.35
CA ILE A 87 -5.61 -6.71 0.51
C ILE A 87 -6.24 -6.26 1.82
N LEU A 88 -7.32 -6.90 2.23
CA LEU A 88 -8.03 -6.63 3.48
C LEU A 88 -8.28 -7.95 4.21
N THR A 89 -7.52 -8.24 5.27
CA THR A 89 -7.47 -9.56 5.90
C THR A 89 -7.20 -9.50 7.40
N MET A 90 -7.47 -10.60 8.12
CA MET A 90 -7.04 -10.80 9.52
C MET A 90 -5.61 -11.35 9.62
N GLN A 91 -4.98 -11.73 8.52
CA GLN A 91 -3.63 -12.31 8.54
C GLN A 91 -2.58 -11.20 8.58
N ASN A 92 -1.66 -11.30 9.55
CA ASN A 92 -0.53 -10.39 9.72
C ASN A 92 0.83 -11.12 9.77
N SER A 93 0.86 -12.40 9.35
CA SER A 93 2.11 -13.15 9.30
C SER A 93 3.04 -12.58 8.21
N GLU A 94 4.34 -12.64 8.47
CA GLU A 94 5.36 -12.17 7.54
C GLU A 94 5.21 -12.81 6.14
N ASP A 95 5.01 -14.13 6.10
CA ASP A 95 4.83 -14.87 4.86
C ASP A 95 3.61 -14.40 4.05
N ALA A 96 2.47 -14.16 4.71
CA ALA A 96 1.26 -13.68 4.04
C ALA A 96 1.43 -12.26 3.48
N VAL A 97 2.04 -11.36 4.26
CA VAL A 97 2.31 -9.98 3.85
C VAL A 97 3.23 -9.94 2.64
N LEU A 98 4.38 -10.66 2.72
CA LEU A 98 5.36 -10.70 1.63
C LEU A 98 4.80 -11.38 0.39
N ALA A 99 4.02 -12.46 0.54
CA ALA A 99 3.37 -13.15 -0.57
C ALA A 99 2.33 -12.26 -1.27
N ALA A 100 1.58 -11.44 -0.53
CA ALA A 100 0.59 -10.51 -1.08
C ALA A 100 1.26 -9.42 -1.92
N PHE A 101 2.30 -8.75 -1.39
CA PHE A 101 3.06 -7.77 -2.16
C PHE A 101 3.82 -8.41 -3.33
N GLY A 102 4.41 -9.59 -3.14
CA GLY A 102 5.05 -10.36 -4.21
C GLY A 102 4.10 -10.83 -5.30
N ALA A 103 2.80 -10.97 -5.00
CA ALA A 103 1.75 -11.20 -5.99
C ALA A 103 1.31 -9.92 -6.72
N GLY A 104 1.72 -8.75 -6.24
CA GLY A 104 1.44 -7.45 -6.82
C GLY A 104 0.30 -6.67 -6.15
N ALA A 105 -0.01 -6.89 -4.88
CA ALA A 105 -0.93 -6.03 -4.14
C ALA A 105 -0.41 -4.58 -4.11
N ASP A 106 -1.30 -3.59 -4.30
CA ASP A 106 -0.95 -2.17 -4.17
C ASP A 106 -0.93 -1.72 -2.72
N SER A 107 -1.82 -2.30 -1.90
CA SER A 107 -2.04 -1.91 -0.51
C SER A 107 -2.38 -3.12 0.36
N TYR A 108 -2.14 -2.99 1.66
CA TYR A 108 -2.47 -4.02 2.65
C TYR A 108 -3.05 -3.38 3.90
N CYS A 109 -4.20 -3.87 4.34
CA CYS A 109 -4.96 -3.36 5.46
C CYS A 109 -5.47 -4.52 6.33
N MET A 110 -5.47 -4.32 7.64
CA MET A 110 -6.07 -5.27 8.58
C MET A 110 -7.58 -5.05 8.68
N LYS A 111 -8.35 -6.15 8.86
CA LYS A 111 -9.83 -6.08 8.97
C LYS A 111 -10.35 -5.50 10.29
N ASP A 112 -9.51 -5.39 11.30
CA ASP A 112 -9.82 -4.76 12.60
C ASP A 112 -9.66 -3.22 12.58
N ILE A 113 -9.48 -2.66 11.40
CA ILE A 113 -9.38 -1.21 11.19
C ILE A 113 -10.72 -0.49 11.42
N GLU A 114 -10.66 0.74 11.91
CA GLU A 114 -11.82 1.64 12.02
C GLU A 114 -12.36 2.02 10.64
N SER A 115 -13.70 2.23 10.54
CA SER A 115 -14.37 2.53 9.26
C SER A 115 -13.77 3.73 8.52
N ASP A 116 -13.45 4.81 9.24
CA ASP A 116 -12.87 6.02 8.64
C ASP A 116 -11.50 5.74 8.01
N LYS A 117 -10.68 4.93 8.69
CA LYS A 117 -9.37 4.52 8.16
C LYS A 117 -9.48 3.54 6.99
N LEU A 118 -10.52 2.70 6.96
CA LEU A 118 -10.81 1.85 5.80
C LEU A 118 -11.14 2.70 4.57
N ILE A 119 -11.95 3.74 4.75
CA ILE A 119 -12.27 4.72 3.70
C ILE A 119 -10.99 5.39 3.20
N ASP A 120 -10.13 5.85 4.12
CA ASP A 120 -8.83 6.45 3.77
C ASP A 120 -7.92 5.47 3.03
N ALA A 121 -7.91 4.19 3.44
CA ALA A 121 -7.14 3.15 2.76
C ALA A 121 -7.60 2.97 1.30
N VAL A 122 -8.90 2.93 1.06
CA VAL A 122 -9.47 2.84 -0.30
C VAL A 122 -9.12 4.08 -1.13
N LYS A 123 -9.32 5.29 -0.58
CA LYS A 123 -9.00 6.55 -1.27
C LYS A 123 -7.51 6.67 -1.58
N THR A 124 -6.64 6.31 -0.63
CA THR A 124 -5.18 6.33 -0.82
C THR A 124 -4.76 5.32 -1.90
N THR A 125 -5.32 4.12 -1.87
CA THR A 125 -5.07 3.09 -2.89
C THR A 125 -5.53 3.56 -4.28
N TYR A 126 -6.70 4.21 -4.36
CA TYR A 126 -7.23 4.78 -5.60
C TYR A 126 -6.27 5.79 -6.23
N THR A 127 -5.65 6.65 -5.44
CA THR A 127 -4.67 7.64 -5.95
C THR A 127 -3.34 7.03 -6.41
N GLY A 128 -3.18 5.71 -6.30
CA GLY A 128 -1.93 5.01 -6.62
C GLY A 128 -0.91 4.99 -5.47
N SER A 129 -1.21 5.65 -4.35
CA SER A 129 -0.36 5.60 -3.16
C SER A 129 -0.62 4.30 -2.38
N PRO A 130 0.42 3.59 -1.92
CA PRO A 130 0.21 2.38 -1.13
C PRO A 130 -0.32 2.72 0.27
N TRP A 131 -1.35 2.02 0.69
CA TRP A 131 -1.73 1.95 2.09
C TRP A 131 -1.06 0.74 2.73
N ILE A 132 -0.29 0.97 3.77
CA ILE A 132 0.35 -0.10 4.56
C ILE A 132 -0.10 0.06 5.99
N ASP A 133 -0.84 -0.95 6.48
CA ASP A 133 -1.30 -0.95 7.86
C ASP A 133 -0.11 -0.88 8.84
N PRO A 134 -0.17 -0.02 9.88
CA PRO A 134 0.91 0.09 10.85
C PRO A 134 1.31 -1.23 11.51
N ALA A 135 0.37 -2.17 11.67
CA ALA A 135 0.62 -3.48 12.26
C ALA A 135 1.59 -4.35 11.43
N ILE A 136 1.69 -4.11 10.12
CA ILE A 136 2.57 -4.87 9.22
C ILE A 136 3.75 -4.06 8.69
N ALA A 137 3.83 -2.77 9.05
CA ALA A 137 4.85 -1.87 8.54
C ALA A 137 6.29 -2.36 8.78
N ASP A 138 6.55 -2.90 9.98
CA ASP A 138 7.88 -3.45 10.33
C ASP A 138 8.26 -4.66 9.49
N ILE A 139 7.29 -5.48 9.06
CA ILE A 139 7.52 -6.64 8.19
C ILE A 139 8.02 -6.16 6.83
N VAL A 140 7.30 -5.21 6.23
CA VAL A 140 7.63 -4.65 4.92
C VAL A 140 9.00 -3.96 4.96
N LEU A 141 9.28 -3.17 6.00
CA LEU A 141 10.56 -2.47 6.15
C LEU A 141 11.73 -3.42 6.37
N ARG A 142 11.55 -4.55 7.10
CA ARG A 142 12.60 -5.56 7.27
C ARG A 142 12.97 -6.25 5.97
N GLN A 143 12.00 -6.60 5.15
CA GLN A 143 12.25 -7.25 3.86
C GLN A 143 13.07 -6.36 2.93
N VAL A 144 12.73 -5.09 2.83
CA VAL A 144 13.48 -4.14 2.00
C VAL A 144 14.95 -4.03 2.45
N ARG A 145 15.22 -4.10 3.77
CA ARG A 145 16.59 -4.07 4.32
C ARG A 145 17.40 -5.35 4.04
N GLN A 146 16.74 -6.50 3.98
CA GLN A 146 17.44 -7.78 3.73
C GLN A 146 17.89 -7.90 2.28
N ASP A 147 17.16 -7.31 1.34
CA ASP A 147 17.54 -7.30 -0.07
C ASP A 147 18.80 -6.43 -0.34
N ASP A 148 19.09 -5.44 0.51
CA ASP A 148 20.29 -4.58 0.39
C ASP A 148 21.59 -5.23 0.93
N VAL A 149 21.48 -6.24 1.81
CA VAL A 149 22.67 -6.85 2.48
C VAL A 149 23.23 -8.05 1.72
N THR A 150 22.46 -8.68 0.84
CA THR A 150 22.91 -9.82 0.02
C THR A 150 23.26 -9.40 -1.40
N GLY A 151 24.32 -8.60 -1.53
CA GLY A 151 24.95 -8.31 -2.82
C GLY A 151 25.54 -9.58 -3.45
N GLY A 152 24.79 -10.25 -4.29
CA GLY A 152 25.30 -11.34 -5.14
C GLY A 152 24.29 -12.45 -5.40
N THR A 153 23.90 -12.56 -6.67
CA THR A 153 23.15 -13.64 -7.33
C THR A 153 21.62 -13.67 -7.14
N SER A 154 20.97 -13.11 -8.15
CA SER A 154 19.70 -13.59 -8.74
C SER A 154 18.58 -13.99 -7.78
N SER A 155 18.10 -13.07 -6.97
CA SER A 155 16.76 -13.16 -6.40
C SER A 155 15.89 -12.14 -7.13
N LYS A 156 14.74 -12.58 -7.62
CA LYS A 156 13.74 -11.74 -8.29
C LYS A 156 13.54 -10.47 -7.46
N ARG A 157 14.06 -9.34 -7.93
CA ARG A 157 13.60 -8.02 -7.49
C ARG A 157 12.09 -8.06 -7.50
N VAL A 158 11.45 -7.90 -6.36
CA VAL A 158 10.07 -7.46 -6.31
C VAL A 158 10.11 -6.01 -6.79
N ILE A 159 10.18 -5.83 -8.10
CA ILE A 159 9.99 -4.54 -8.73
C ILE A 159 8.50 -4.27 -8.53
N ILE A 160 8.18 -3.47 -7.53
CA ILE A 160 6.87 -2.88 -7.38
C ILE A 160 6.83 -1.77 -8.45
N GLU A 161 6.58 -2.18 -9.71
CA GLU A 161 6.39 -1.26 -10.82
C GLU A 161 5.12 -0.43 -10.55
N GLY A 162 5.27 0.85 -10.51
CA GLY A 162 4.18 1.82 -10.34
C GLY A 162 4.61 3.06 -9.58
N LEU A 163 5.75 3.66 -9.96
CA LEU A 163 6.05 5.03 -9.55
C LEU A 163 5.47 5.99 -10.58
N ASP A 164 4.49 6.76 -10.11
CA ASP A 164 3.89 7.84 -10.86
C ASP A 164 4.95 8.83 -11.36
N THR A 165 4.96 9.06 -12.65
CA THR A 165 5.68 10.14 -13.33
C THR A 165 5.42 11.53 -12.67
N GLU A 166 4.34 11.69 -11.93
CA GLU A 166 4.01 12.90 -11.16
C GLU A 166 4.87 13.06 -9.91
N VAL A 167 5.26 11.96 -9.26
CA VAL A 167 6.10 12.01 -8.05
C VAL A 167 7.54 12.35 -8.40
N GLU A 168 8.07 11.78 -9.48
CA GLU A 168 9.40 12.17 -9.99
C GLU A 168 9.41 13.66 -10.33
N LYS A 169 8.38 14.18 -10.99
CA LYS A 169 8.24 15.61 -11.28
C LYS A 169 8.10 16.46 -10.01
N THR A 170 7.43 15.97 -8.98
CA THR A 170 7.28 16.72 -7.71
C THR A 170 8.59 16.77 -6.94
N ILE A 171 9.36 15.68 -6.91
CA ILE A 171 10.70 15.62 -6.29
C ILE A 171 11.71 16.47 -7.07
N GLU A 172 11.63 16.49 -8.41
CA GLU A 172 12.45 17.38 -9.23
C GLU A 172 12.12 18.86 -9.00
N THR A 173 10.85 19.19 -8.76
CA THR A 173 10.39 20.56 -8.53
C THR A 173 10.66 21.04 -7.09
N PHE A 174 10.56 20.15 -6.09
CA PHE A 174 10.77 20.43 -4.67
C PHE A 174 11.68 19.38 -4.03
N PRO A 175 12.99 19.39 -4.30
CA PRO A 175 13.89 18.35 -3.81
C PRO A 175 13.94 18.32 -2.28
N LEU A 176 14.15 17.13 -1.73
CA LEU A 176 14.45 16.98 -0.32
C LEU A 176 15.77 17.70 0.00
N THR A 177 15.75 18.49 1.07
CA THR A 177 16.99 19.09 1.59
C THR A 177 17.91 18.01 2.13
N GLN A 178 19.20 18.29 2.24
CA GLN A 178 20.17 17.35 2.83
C GLN A 178 19.72 16.85 4.21
N ARG A 179 19.16 17.75 5.02
CA ARG A 179 18.67 17.41 6.37
C ARG A 179 17.43 16.54 6.36
N GLU A 180 16.54 16.74 5.40
CA GLU A 180 15.37 15.85 5.20
C GLU A 180 15.80 14.47 4.71
N LYS A 181 16.82 14.35 3.88
CA LYS A 181 17.39 13.05 3.47
C LYS A 181 17.96 12.28 4.66
N GLU A 182 18.79 12.93 5.50
CA GLU A 182 19.34 12.31 6.71
C GLU A 182 18.25 11.85 7.68
N VAL A 183 17.18 12.63 7.84
CA VAL A 183 16.01 12.22 8.64
C VAL A 183 15.28 11.06 7.99
N LEU A 184 15.10 11.08 6.67
CA LEU A 184 14.42 10.03 5.91
C LEU A 184 15.19 8.70 5.96
N GLU A 185 16.52 8.72 5.85
CA GLU A 185 17.39 7.55 6.06
C GLU A 185 17.17 6.91 7.44
N LEU A 186 17.09 7.74 8.48
CA LEU A 186 16.82 7.25 9.83
C LEU A 186 15.37 6.78 10.04
N ILE A 187 14.41 7.34 9.31
CA ILE A 187 13.04 6.84 9.27
C ILE A 187 13.02 5.45 8.63
N VAL A 188 13.68 5.28 7.52
CA VAL A 188 13.85 3.97 6.83
C VAL A 188 14.61 3.00 7.74
N ALA A 189 15.60 3.46 8.49
CA ALA A 189 16.28 2.67 9.51
C ALA A 189 15.40 2.33 10.76
N GLY A 190 14.12 2.72 10.79
CA GLY A 190 13.17 2.40 11.85
C GLY A 190 13.36 3.21 13.15
N CYS A 191 14.17 4.27 13.13
CA CYS A 191 14.41 5.09 14.31
C CYS A 191 13.17 5.93 14.65
N ASP A 192 12.78 5.99 15.91
CA ASP A 192 11.76 6.93 16.36
C ASP A 192 12.26 8.39 16.36
N ASN A 193 11.37 9.35 16.61
CA ASN A 193 11.73 10.77 16.60
C ASN A 193 12.75 11.14 17.71
N ALA A 194 12.79 10.41 18.82
CA ALA A 194 13.74 10.65 19.90
C ALA A 194 15.14 10.12 19.52
N GLU A 195 15.21 8.96 18.90
CA GLU A 195 16.44 8.37 18.37
C GLU A 195 17.02 9.21 17.23
N ILE A 196 16.18 9.69 16.29
CA ILE A 196 16.59 10.59 15.21
C ILE A 196 17.15 11.89 15.80
N ALA A 197 16.44 12.48 16.78
CA ALA A 197 16.90 13.70 17.47
C ALA A 197 18.27 13.50 18.12
N LYS A 198 18.48 12.37 18.79
CA LYS A 198 19.76 12.01 19.42
C LYS A 198 20.88 11.84 18.40
N ARG A 199 20.64 11.09 17.31
CA ARG A 199 21.65 10.79 16.27
C ARG A 199 22.05 12.03 15.47
N LEU A 200 21.10 12.91 15.21
CA LEU A 200 21.32 14.11 14.41
C LEU A 200 21.61 15.37 15.24
N PHE A 201 21.68 15.24 16.57
CA PHE A 201 21.91 16.38 17.50
C PHE A 201 20.83 17.46 17.33
N LEU A 202 19.56 17.06 17.21
CA LEU A 202 18.38 17.92 17.07
C LEU A 202 17.46 17.81 18.28
N THR A 203 16.48 18.71 18.35
CA THR A 203 15.34 18.53 19.27
C THR A 203 14.28 17.63 18.60
N VAL A 204 13.50 16.93 19.41
CA VAL A 204 12.38 16.12 18.92
C VAL A 204 11.36 16.99 18.14
N GLY A 205 11.17 18.24 18.55
CA GLY A 205 10.33 19.21 17.84
C GLY A 205 10.86 19.51 16.44
N THR A 206 12.16 19.68 16.28
CA THR A 206 12.81 19.91 14.98
C THR A 206 12.67 18.68 14.07
N VAL A 207 12.84 17.47 14.62
CA VAL A 207 12.62 16.23 13.85
C VAL A 207 11.17 16.13 13.36
N LYS A 208 10.17 16.40 14.20
CA LYS A 208 8.75 16.42 13.79
C LYS A 208 8.50 17.41 12.63
N THR A 209 9.19 18.56 12.62
CA THR A 209 9.07 19.53 11.53
C THR A 209 9.66 18.98 10.23
N HIS A 210 10.85 18.34 10.28
CA HIS A 210 11.45 17.70 9.11
C HIS A 210 10.57 16.55 8.59
N VAL A 211 10.06 15.69 9.49
CA VAL A 211 9.13 14.62 9.11
C VAL A 211 7.91 15.18 8.37
N ARG A 212 7.27 16.22 8.88
CA ARG A 212 6.14 16.87 8.20
C ARG A 212 6.52 17.40 6.81
N GLY A 213 7.69 18.02 6.66
CA GLY A 213 8.22 18.47 5.37
C GLY A 213 8.43 17.33 4.39
N ILE A 214 9.00 16.21 4.86
CA ILE A 214 9.18 14.98 4.07
C ILE A 214 7.85 14.42 3.60
N LEU A 215 6.88 14.25 4.51
CA LEU A 215 5.54 13.74 4.17
C LEU A 215 4.87 14.59 3.09
N SER A 216 4.95 15.92 3.22
CA SER A 216 4.40 16.85 2.23
C SER A 216 5.08 16.72 0.86
N LYS A 217 6.41 16.67 0.82
CA LYS A 217 7.20 16.58 -0.42
C LYS A 217 7.07 15.23 -1.12
N LEU A 218 6.90 14.15 -0.34
CA LEU A 218 6.65 12.82 -0.87
C LEU A 218 5.16 12.54 -1.14
N CYS A 219 4.26 13.51 -0.86
CA CYS A 219 2.81 13.37 -1.01
C CYS A 219 2.27 12.11 -0.33
N VAL A 220 2.64 11.87 0.93
CA VAL A 220 2.24 10.71 1.73
C VAL A 220 1.65 11.12 3.07
N ALA A 221 0.75 10.29 3.62
CA ALA A 221 0.01 10.60 4.83
C ALA A 221 0.80 10.33 6.12
N ASP A 222 1.71 9.35 6.13
CA ASP A 222 2.44 8.92 7.32
C ASP A 222 3.90 8.55 7.04
N ARG A 223 4.68 8.34 8.14
CA ARG A 223 6.10 8.06 8.06
C ARG A 223 6.42 6.70 7.44
N THR A 224 5.53 5.73 7.57
CA THR A 224 5.69 4.39 6.98
C THR A 224 5.59 4.46 5.47
N GLN A 225 4.59 5.18 4.97
CA GLN A 225 4.46 5.46 3.55
C GLN A 225 5.66 6.25 3.00
N ALA A 226 6.20 7.20 3.80
CA ALA A 226 7.41 7.93 3.42
C ALA A 226 8.62 7.00 3.27
N ALA A 227 8.82 6.08 4.21
CA ALA A 227 9.90 5.10 4.16
C ALA A 227 9.78 4.18 2.93
N VAL A 228 8.62 3.59 2.71
CA VAL A 228 8.36 2.72 1.55
C VAL A 228 8.56 3.47 0.23
N ARG A 229 8.04 4.70 0.14
CA ARG A 229 8.18 5.52 -1.06
C ARG A 229 9.64 5.92 -1.33
N ALA A 230 10.38 6.26 -0.28
CA ALA A 230 11.81 6.62 -0.38
C ALA A 230 12.65 5.46 -0.92
N LEU A 231 12.41 4.25 -0.43
CA LEU A 231 13.09 3.02 -0.89
C LEU A 231 12.76 2.71 -2.35
N ARG A 232 11.47 2.78 -2.72
CA ARG A 232 11.04 2.56 -4.12
C ARG A 232 11.65 3.56 -5.11
N ALA A 233 11.75 4.81 -4.70
CA ALA A 233 12.29 5.89 -5.53
C ALA A 233 13.84 5.94 -5.50
N GLY A 234 14.51 5.05 -4.75
CA GLY A 234 15.97 5.08 -4.60
C GLY A 234 16.52 6.38 -3.97
N LEU A 235 15.70 7.07 -3.15
CA LEU A 235 16.06 8.34 -2.54
C LEU A 235 17.01 8.17 -1.34
N VAL A 236 17.02 6.97 -0.76
CA VAL A 236 17.84 6.55 0.40
C VAL A 236 18.31 5.11 0.19
N HIS A 237 19.45 4.79 0.79
CA HIS A 237 20.08 3.47 0.73
C HIS A 237 20.05 2.79 2.10
#